data_2389024e4516e58a2196d39b1449da71
#
_entry.id   2389024e4516e58a2196d39b1449da71
#
_cell.length_a   1.000
_cell.length_b   1.000
_cell.length_c   1.000
_cell.angle_alpha   90.00
_cell.angle_beta   90.00
_cell.angle_gamma   90.00
#
_symmetry.space_group_name_H-M   'P 1'
#
loop_
_entity.id
_entity.type
_entity.pdbx_description
1 polymer ?
#
loop_
_entity_poly.entity_id
_entity_poly.type
_entity_poly.pdbx_seq_one_letter_code
_entity_poly.pdbx_strand_id
1 'polypeptide(L)'
;MRDDASGETPTLEQLGEFAVIDRLVRGRRQPAAVAVGPGDDAAVVSAGDGRAVVSTDVLVQDRHFRLDWSTPHDVGRKAIAQNAADIEAMGGRATAFVVGFGAPGDTPTAQVDALVDGMWDEAGRIGAGIVGGDLVSCPQWVLSVTVLGDLDGRAPVLRSGAKTGSVLAVVGELGRSAAGYALWHNGIEGFEELRRRHLVPEPPYGEGVAAAAAGAQAMIDVSDGLVADLRHVAVASGVGIDLSALALAADHEALAAAAAAADADAWLWVLGGGEDHALVACFAGAVPAGWRIIGRVLDGPARVLVDGEEWRGYAGWESFAR
;
A
#
# COMPACT_ATOMS: atom_id res chain seq x y z
N MET A 1 -34.14 -3.53 26.28
CA MET A 1 -33.58 -3.32 24.91
C MET A 1 -34.79 -3.26 23.99
N ARG A 2 -35.16 -2.10 23.50
CA ARG A 2 -36.33 -1.96 22.61
C ARG A 2 -35.80 -2.21 21.19
N ASP A 3 -36.25 -3.29 20.57
CA ASP A 3 -36.14 -3.50 19.12
C ASP A 3 -36.95 -2.39 18.45
N ASP A 4 -36.26 -1.44 17.86
CA ASP A 4 -36.90 -0.42 17.04
C ASP A 4 -37.18 -1.03 15.67
N ALA A 5 -38.48 -1.12 15.35
CA ALA A 5 -39.01 -1.83 14.19
C ALA A 5 -38.84 -1.07 12.86
N SER A 6 -37.90 -0.10 12.77
CA SER A 6 -37.70 0.72 11.58
C SER A 6 -36.78 0.12 10.54
N GLY A 7 -36.03 -0.94 10.84
CA GLY A 7 -35.12 -1.59 9.89
C GLY A 7 -33.91 -0.70 9.50
N GLU A 8 -33.76 0.48 10.08
CA GLU A 8 -32.63 1.38 9.85
C GLU A 8 -31.43 1.01 10.72
N THR A 9 -30.26 0.94 10.10
CA THR A 9 -29.01 0.71 10.83
C THR A 9 -28.66 1.96 11.63
N PRO A 10 -28.36 1.84 12.95
CA PRO A 10 -28.04 2.99 13.76
C PRO A 10 -26.77 3.71 13.27
N THR A 11 -26.70 5.02 13.49
CA THR A 11 -25.52 5.84 13.18
C THR A 11 -24.49 5.78 14.31
N LEU A 12 -23.26 6.29 14.07
CA LEU A 12 -22.21 6.40 15.09
C LEU A 12 -22.67 7.24 16.27
N GLU A 13 -23.31 8.37 15.99
CA GLU A 13 -23.85 9.27 17.03
C GLU A 13 -24.93 8.60 17.89
N GLN A 14 -25.79 7.78 17.28
CA GLN A 14 -26.85 7.06 17.99
C GLN A 14 -26.32 5.97 18.93
N LEU A 15 -25.25 5.27 18.54
CA LEU A 15 -24.63 4.23 19.39
C LEU A 15 -23.65 4.80 20.40
N GLY A 16 -22.92 5.83 20.06
CA GLY A 16 -21.81 6.36 20.81
C GLY A 16 -20.53 5.54 20.68
N GLU A 17 -19.41 6.19 20.96
CA GLU A 17 -18.05 5.68 20.72
C GLU A 17 -17.80 4.28 21.29
N PHE A 18 -17.97 4.10 22.61
CA PHE A 18 -17.64 2.84 23.29
C PHE A 18 -18.47 1.64 22.80
N ALA A 19 -19.75 1.86 22.47
CA ALA A 19 -20.60 0.80 21.96
C ALA A 19 -20.18 0.39 20.54
N VAL A 20 -19.73 1.34 19.72
CA VAL A 20 -19.17 1.07 18.40
C VAL A 20 -17.85 0.29 18.53
N ILE A 21 -16.91 0.74 19.36
CA ILE A 21 -15.61 0.06 19.57
C ILE A 21 -15.84 -1.38 20.04
N ASP A 22 -16.69 -1.60 21.07
CA ASP A 22 -17.01 -2.97 21.54
C ASP A 22 -17.56 -3.85 20.44
N ARG A 23 -18.42 -3.33 19.58
CA ARG A 23 -18.96 -4.04 18.42
C ARG A 23 -17.88 -4.43 17.42
N LEU A 24 -16.93 -3.52 17.11
CA LEU A 24 -15.90 -3.71 16.11
C LEU A 24 -14.84 -4.74 16.52
N VAL A 25 -14.53 -4.84 17.81
CA VAL A 25 -13.49 -5.76 18.33
C VAL A 25 -14.02 -7.11 18.78
N ARG A 26 -15.33 -7.23 19.03
CA ARG A 26 -15.95 -8.45 19.57
C ARG A 26 -15.76 -9.65 18.64
N GLY A 27 -15.19 -10.73 19.22
CA GLY A 27 -14.98 -12.00 18.52
C GLY A 27 -13.81 -12.01 17.53
N ARG A 28 -13.09 -10.92 17.37
CA ARG A 28 -11.87 -10.86 16.54
C ARG A 28 -10.73 -11.61 17.21
N ARG A 29 -10.04 -12.46 16.47
CA ARG A 29 -8.90 -13.24 16.97
C ARG A 29 -7.61 -12.53 16.66
N GLN A 30 -6.80 -12.29 17.68
CA GLN A 30 -5.48 -11.70 17.52
C GLN A 30 -4.43 -12.78 17.20
N PRO A 31 -3.40 -12.46 16.39
CA PRO A 31 -2.26 -13.35 16.17
C PRO A 31 -1.41 -13.51 17.45
N ALA A 32 -0.56 -14.56 17.48
CA ALA A 32 0.23 -14.90 18.66
C ALA A 32 1.23 -13.81 19.09
N ALA A 33 1.62 -12.91 18.17
CA ALA A 33 2.48 -11.77 18.50
C ALA A 33 1.79 -10.70 19.36
N VAL A 34 0.46 -10.70 19.46
CA VAL A 34 -0.31 -9.74 20.26
C VAL A 34 -0.56 -10.35 21.64
N ALA A 35 0.15 -9.86 22.64
CA ALA A 35 0.01 -10.31 24.03
C ALA A 35 -1.20 -9.65 24.72
N VAL A 36 -1.47 -8.36 24.42
CA VAL A 36 -2.66 -7.62 24.86
C VAL A 36 -3.21 -6.88 23.64
N GLY A 37 -4.46 -7.17 23.28
CA GLY A 37 -5.16 -6.53 22.19
C GLY A 37 -6.05 -5.37 22.65
N PRO A 38 -7.08 -4.97 21.84
CA PRO A 38 -8.00 -3.88 22.19
C PRO A 38 -8.76 -4.13 23.49
N GLY A 39 -9.00 -3.07 24.27
CA GLY A 39 -9.80 -3.13 25.49
C GLY A 39 -9.09 -2.63 26.75
N ASP A 40 -7.83 -2.24 26.65
CA ASP A 40 -7.06 -1.54 27.67
C ASP A 40 -6.51 -0.23 27.11
N ASP A 41 -5.80 0.58 27.92
CA ASP A 41 -5.24 1.89 27.50
C ASP A 41 -4.23 1.74 26.35
N ALA A 42 -3.58 0.58 26.22
CA ALA A 42 -2.63 0.28 25.16
C ALA A 42 -2.56 -1.21 24.83
N ALA A 43 -2.19 -1.53 23.59
CA ALA A 43 -1.88 -2.90 23.16
C ALA A 43 -0.42 -3.28 23.52
N VAL A 44 -0.16 -4.60 23.69
CA VAL A 44 1.19 -5.13 23.85
C VAL A 44 1.48 -6.09 22.72
N VAL A 45 2.47 -5.75 21.90
CA VAL A 45 2.90 -6.54 20.75
C VAL A 45 4.35 -6.98 20.96
N SER A 46 4.63 -8.25 20.72
CA SER A 46 5.97 -8.82 20.85
C SER A 46 6.90 -8.31 19.73
N ALA A 47 8.09 -7.85 20.10
CA ALA A 47 9.19 -7.58 19.20
C ALA A 47 10.28 -8.63 19.44
N GLY A 48 10.41 -9.61 18.56
CA GLY A 48 11.18 -10.83 18.77
C GLY A 48 12.68 -10.60 19.05
N ASP A 49 13.27 -9.57 18.43
CA ASP A 49 14.68 -9.18 18.60
C ASP A 49 14.85 -7.83 19.34
N GLY A 50 13.79 -7.30 19.93
CA GLY A 50 13.78 -6.00 20.63
C GLY A 50 13.70 -4.79 19.70
N ARG A 51 13.45 -5.00 18.40
CA ARG A 51 13.24 -3.95 17.39
C ARG A 51 11.85 -4.08 16.78
N ALA A 52 11.24 -2.96 16.43
CA ALA A 52 10.04 -2.90 15.62
C ALA A 52 10.27 -1.99 14.42
N VAL A 53 9.80 -2.40 13.25
CA VAL A 53 9.64 -1.51 12.09
C VAL A 53 8.30 -0.82 12.24
N VAL A 54 8.25 0.48 12.00
CA VAL A 54 7.02 1.28 12.17
C VAL A 54 6.85 2.21 10.99
N SER A 55 5.66 2.23 10.40
CA SER A 55 5.24 3.22 9.41
C SER A 55 3.82 3.70 9.71
N THR A 56 3.40 4.79 9.08
CA THR A 56 2.04 5.30 9.18
C THR A 56 1.64 6.05 7.92
N ASP A 57 0.44 5.75 7.42
CA ASP A 57 -0.20 6.43 6.31
C ASP A 57 -1.55 6.99 6.70
N VAL A 58 -1.96 8.01 5.97
CA VAL A 58 -3.27 8.65 6.14
C VAL A 58 -4.05 8.60 4.83
N LEU A 59 -5.26 8.03 4.89
CA LEU A 59 -6.22 8.07 3.79
C LEU A 59 -7.31 9.10 4.11
N VAL A 60 -7.60 9.95 3.14
CA VAL A 60 -8.63 10.98 3.24
C VAL A 60 -9.64 10.77 2.13
N GLN A 61 -10.92 10.74 2.48
CA GLN A 61 -12.02 10.66 1.51
C GLN A 61 -11.89 11.77 0.45
N ASP A 62 -12.23 11.44 -0.78
CA ASP A 62 -12.15 12.29 -1.98
C ASP A 62 -10.72 12.71 -2.38
N ARG A 63 -9.69 12.16 -1.70
CA ARG A 63 -8.28 12.31 -2.06
C ARG A 63 -7.64 10.96 -2.39
N HIS A 64 -7.77 9.98 -1.50
CA HIS A 64 -7.13 8.66 -1.63
C HIS A 64 -8.15 7.55 -1.93
N PHE A 65 -9.41 7.81 -1.68
CA PHE A 65 -10.55 6.95 -2.04
C PHE A 65 -11.83 7.77 -2.17
N ARG A 66 -12.83 7.22 -2.87
CA ARG A 66 -14.16 7.81 -3.03
C ARG A 66 -15.22 6.76 -2.71
N LEU A 67 -16.22 7.12 -1.91
CA LEU A 67 -17.30 6.21 -1.52
C LEU A 67 -18.32 5.94 -2.64
N ASP A 68 -18.29 6.71 -3.73
CA ASP A 68 -19.06 6.44 -4.95
C ASP A 68 -18.36 5.45 -5.91
N TRP A 69 -17.08 5.12 -5.66
CA TRP A 69 -16.30 4.11 -6.38
C TRP A 69 -16.03 2.87 -5.52
N SER A 70 -15.62 3.09 -4.27
CA SER A 70 -15.21 2.07 -3.32
C SER A 70 -16.32 1.73 -2.35
N THR A 71 -16.52 0.46 -2.06
CA THR A 71 -17.27 0.07 -0.88
C THR A 71 -16.45 0.37 0.39
N PRO A 72 -17.09 0.55 1.55
CA PRO A 72 -16.35 0.66 2.81
C PRO A 72 -15.38 -0.50 3.07
N HIS A 73 -15.75 -1.72 2.67
CA HIS A 73 -14.88 -2.91 2.75
C HIS A 73 -13.61 -2.75 1.90
N ASP A 74 -13.73 -2.24 0.67
CA ASP A 74 -12.56 -1.98 -0.19
C ASP A 74 -11.63 -0.94 0.43
N VAL A 75 -12.19 0.14 1.00
CA VAL A 75 -11.41 1.16 1.71
C VAL A 75 -10.65 0.56 2.90
N GLY A 76 -11.27 -0.34 3.65
CA GLY A 76 -10.64 -1.05 4.76
C GLY A 76 -9.46 -1.90 4.29
N ARG A 77 -9.64 -2.67 3.22
CA ARG A 77 -8.57 -3.46 2.62
C ARG A 77 -7.42 -2.58 2.11
N LYS A 78 -7.73 -1.51 1.36
CA LYS A 78 -6.74 -0.55 0.85
C LYS A 78 -5.89 0.02 1.99
N ALA A 79 -6.52 0.46 3.08
CA ALA A 79 -5.86 1.07 4.21
C ALA A 79 -4.83 0.14 4.88
N ILE A 80 -5.11 -1.15 4.98
CA ILE A 80 -4.18 -2.14 5.53
C ILE A 80 -3.10 -2.51 4.51
N ALA A 81 -3.47 -2.70 3.23
CA ALA A 81 -2.57 -3.14 2.19
C ALA A 81 -1.41 -2.16 1.96
N GLN A 82 -1.70 -0.86 1.80
CA GLN A 82 -0.66 0.15 1.58
C GLN A 82 0.32 0.26 2.75
N ASN A 83 -0.16 0.23 3.99
CA ASN A 83 0.71 0.27 5.17
C ASN A 83 1.57 -0.99 5.30
N ALA A 84 1.03 -2.16 4.95
CA ALA A 84 1.80 -3.41 4.96
C ALA A 84 2.92 -3.41 3.91
N ALA A 85 2.73 -2.73 2.76
CA ALA A 85 3.74 -2.60 1.73
C ALA A 85 5.01 -1.90 2.22
N ASP A 86 4.90 -0.90 3.10
CA ASP A 86 6.06 -0.24 3.72
C ASP A 86 6.93 -1.23 4.51
N ILE A 87 6.30 -2.13 5.24
CA ILE A 87 7.02 -3.14 6.03
C ILE A 87 7.69 -4.15 5.11
N GLU A 88 7.00 -4.58 4.04
CA GLU A 88 7.60 -5.44 3.00
C GLU A 88 8.80 -4.76 2.35
N ALA A 89 8.70 -3.44 2.02
CA ALA A 89 9.79 -2.67 1.44
C ALA A 89 11.04 -2.59 2.35
N MET A 90 10.87 -2.78 3.66
CA MET A 90 11.99 -2.87 4.62
C MET A 90 12.53 -4.29 4.79
N GLY A 91 11.99 -5.30 4.08
CA GLY A 91 12.36 -6.71 4.24
C GLY A 91 11.78 -7.37 5.49
N GLY A 92 10.72 -6.79 6.06
CA GLY A 92 10.02 -7.25 7.24
C GLY A 92 8.65 -7.86 6.92
N ARG A 93 7.94 -8.21 7.98
CA ARG A 93 6.56 -8.69 7.94
C ARG A 93 5.71 -7.86 8.90
N ALA A 94 4.58 -7.34 8.45
CA ALA A 94 3.63 -6.66 9.32
C ALA A 94 3.08 -7.62 10.39
N THR A 95 2.95 -7.14 11.62
CA THR A 95 2.49 -7.92 12.79
C THR A 95 1.26 -7.33 13.45
N ALA A 96 1.12 -6.00 13.43
CA ALA A 96 0.02 -5.32 14.09
C ALA A 96 -0.31 -3.98 13.43
N PHE A 97 -1.57 -3.56 13.53
CA PHE A 97 -2.05 -2.26 13.05
C PHE A 97 -2.78 -1.53 14.18
N VAL A 98 -2.57 -0.20 14.24
CA VAL A 98 -3.34 0.72 15.07
C VAL A 98 -4.05 1.70 14.14
N VAL A 99 -5.36 1.90 14.30
CA VAL A 99 -6.19 2.64 13.36
C VAL A 99 -6.90 3.79 14.04
N GLY A 100 -6.55 5.03 13.70
CA GLY A 100 -7.36 6.20 13.99
C GLY A 100 -8.39 6.40 12.86
N PHE A 101 -9.67 6.43 13.20
CA PHE A 101 -10.75 6.65 12.25
C PHE A 101 -11.60 7.86 12.63
N GLY A 102 -11.68 8.83 11.72
CA GLY A 102 -12.59 9.97 11.81
C GLY A 102 -13.72 9.84 10.79
N ALA A 103 -14.96 10.11 11.20
CA ALA A 103 -16.12 10.09 10.31
C ALA A 103 -17.23 11.03 10.79
N PRO A 104 -18.17 11.47 9.91
CA PRO A 104 -19.38 12.19 10.33
C PRO A 104 -20.22 11.37 11.32
N GLY A 105 -20.81 12.03 12.30
CA GLY A 105 -21.61 11.36 13.34
C GLY A 105 -22.86 10.63 12.80
N ASP A 106 -23.38 11.07 11.66
CA ASP A 106 -24.50 10.45 10.95
C ASP A 106 -24.10 9.25 10.06
N THR A 107 -22.83 8.85 10.06
CA THR A 107 -22.35 7.66 9.33
C THR A 107 -23.06 6.41 9.84
N PRO A 108 -23.72 5.62 8.98
CA PRO A 108 -24.35 4.36 9.37
C PRO A 108 -23.31 3.36 9.89
N THR A 109 -23.58 2.73 11.03
CA THR A 109 -22.64 1.75 11.62
C THR A 109 -22.40 0.56 10.73
N ALA A 110 -23.34 0.19 9.84
CA ALA A 110 -23.11 -0.85 8.83
C ALA A 110 -21.96 -0.54 7.87
N GLN A 111 -21.73 0.74 7.55
CA GLN A 111 -20.59 1.14 6.74
C GLN A 111 -19.27 0.98 7.50
N VAL A 112 -19.28 1.31 8.79
CA VAL A 112 -18.10 1.15 9.67
C VAL A 112 -17.81 -0.34 9.92
N ASP A 113 -18.84 -1.17 10.09
CA ASP A 113 -18.68 -2.62 10.19
C ASP A 113 -18.01 -3.17 8.92
N ALA A 114 -18.50 -2.78 7.73
CA ALA A 114 -17.94 -3.22 6.46
C ALA A 114 -16.48 -2.72 6.26
N LEU A 115 -16.16 -1.49 6.67
CA LEU A 115 -14.81 -0.96 6.66
C LEU A 115 -13.86 -1.84 7.50
N VAL A 116 -14.27 -2.13 8.74
CA VAL A 116 -13.46 -2.92 9.68
C VAL A 116 -13.37 -4.38 9.22
N ASP A 117 -14.43 -4.95 8.64
CA ASP A 117 -14.37 -6.29 8.04
C ASP A 117 -13.32 -6.34 6.93
N GLY A 118 -13.28 -5.33 6.05
CA GLY A 118 -12.24 -5.21 5.02
C GLY A 118 -10.82 -5.12 5.60
N MET A 119 -10.64 -4.33 6.67
CA MET A 119 -9.35 -4.26 7.37
C MET A 119 -8.93 -5.62 7.94
N TRP A 120 -9.84 -6.36 8.59
CA TRP A 120 -9.55 -7.67 9.14
C TRP A 120 -9.29 -8.72 8.07
N ASP A 121 -10.00 -8.67 6.96
CA ASP A 121 -9.77 -9.57 5.84
C ASP A 121 -8.36 -9.41 5.28
N GLU A 122 -7.91 -8.16 5.07
CA GLU A 122 -6.55 -7.91 4.58
C GLU A 122 -5.48 -8.21 5.62
N ALA A 123 -5.66 -7.81 6.89
CA ALA A 123 -4.75 -8.14 7.98
C ALA A 123 -4.60 -9.66 8.16
N GLY A 124 -5.71 -10.42 8.00
CA GLY A 124 -5.71 -11.88 8.04
C GLY A 124 -4.87 -12.54 6.95
N ARG A 125 -4.85 -11.97 5.74
CA ARG A 125 -3.99 -12.44 4.62
C ARG A 125 -2.50 -12.33 4.94
N ILE A 126 -2.14 -11.32 5.73
CA ILE A 126 -0.76 -11.02 6.13
C ILE A 126 -0.37 -11.81 7.39
N GLY A 127 -1.35 -12.25 8.18
CA GLY A 127 -1.16 -12.86 9.49
C GLY A 127 -0.91 -11.84 10.60
N ALA A 128 -1.37 -10.60 10.40
CA ALA A 128 -1.31 -9.50 11.35
C ALA A 128 -2.65 -9.27 12.06
N GLY A 129 -2.65 -8.46 13.10
CA GLY A 129 -3.86 -8.09 13.85
C GLY A 129 -4.09 -6.59 13.93
N ILE A 130 -5.35 -6.17 14.09
CA ILE A 130 -5.69 -4.81 14.46
C ILE A 130 -5.75 -4.78 15.99
N VAL A 131 -4.81 -4.07 16.61
CA VAL A 131 -4.56 -4.17 18.06
C VAL A 131 -5.12 -3.00 18.86
N GLY A 132 -5.55 -1.94 18.17
CA GLY A 132 -6.11 -0.76 18.83
C GLY A 132 -6.41 0.34 17.83
N GLY A 133 -6.86 1.47 18.35
CA GLY A 133 -7.18 2.63 17.53
C GLY A 133 -7.95 3.68 18.31
N ASP A 134 -8.48 4.64 17.59
CA ASP A 134 -9.29 5.73 18.10
C ASP A 134 -10.45 6.04 17.14
N LEU A 135 -11.57 6.52 17.63
CA LEU A 135 -12.74 6.87 16.84
C LEU A 135 -13.19 8.30 17.20
N VAL A 136 -13.15 9.18 16.21
CA VAL A 136 -13.49 10.59 16.43
C VAL A 136 -14.52 11.10 15.42
N SER A 137 -15.28 12.13 15.81
CA SER A 137 -16.15 12.84 14.87
C SER A 137 -15.30 13.72 13.94
N CYS A 138 -15.55 13.63 12.63
CA CYS A 138 -14.83 14.39 11.60
C CYS A 138 -15.79 14.69 10.44
N PRO A 139 -15.64 15.81 9.68
CA PRO A 139 -16.55 16.15 8.58
C PRO A 139 -16.54 15.18 7.40
N GLN A 140 -15.50 14.36 7.25
CA GLN A 140 -15.33 13.36 6.19
C GLN A 140 -14.57 12.16 6.75
N TRP A 141 -14.52 11.06 6.00
CA TRP A 141 -13.74 9.91 6.42
C TRP A 141 -12.24 10.19 6.32
N VAL A 142 -11.55 9.97 7.44
CA VAL A 142 -10.10 10.04 7.56
C VAL A 142 -9.64 8.79 8.30
N LEU A 143 -8.71 8.06 7.70
CA LEU A 143 -8.09 6.90 8.32
C LEU A 143 -6.60 7.19 8.51
N SER A 144 -6.11 7.11 9.73
CA SER A 144 -4.68 7.10 10.05
C SER A 144 -4.32 5.71 10.52
N VAL A 145 -3.53 5.00 9.73
CA VAL A 145 -3.13 3.61 10.05
C VAL A 145 -1.66 3.60 10.38
N THR A 146 -1.32 3.10 11.57
CA THR A 146 0.06 2.83 11.95
C THR A 146 0.28 1.33 11.94
N VAL A 147 1.33 0.88 11.25
CA VAL A 147 1.73 -0.51 11.15
C VAL A 147 3.00 -0.76 11.97
N LEU A 148 3.02 -1.90 12.67
CA LEU A 148 4.22 -2.44 13.30
C LEU A 148 4.63 -3.70 12.54
N GLY A 149 5.93 -3.88 12.36
CA GLY A 149 6.52 -5.02 11.67
C GLY A 149 7.72 -5.59 12.39
N ASP A 150 8.07 -6.82 12.03
CA ASP A 150 9.20 -7.58 12.56
C ASP A 150 10.14 -7.97 11.41
N LEU A 151 11.44 -7.77 11.62
CA LEU A 151 12.50 -8.19 10.71
C LEU A 151 13.00 -9.62 10.97
N ASP A 152 12.50 -10.28 12.01
CA ASP A 152 12.87 -11.64 12.40
C ASP A 152 14.40 -11.81 12.52
N GLY A 153 15.05 -10.85 13.21
CA GLY A 153 16.50 -10.81 13.44
C GLY A 153 17.34 -10.29 12.26
N ARG A 154 16.75 -10.11 11.07
CA ARG A 154 17.48 -9.62 9.89
C ARG A 154 17.82 -8.13 10.00
N ALA A 155 18.78 -7.67 9.20
CA ALA A 155 18.99 -6.25 8.97
C ALA A 155 17.86 -5.71 8.06
N PRO A 156 17.40 -4.46 8.26
CA PRO A 156 16.45 -3.83 7.34
C PRO A 156 17.12 -3.61 5.96
N VAL A 157 16.35 -3.77 4.90
CA VAL A 157 16.76 -3.33 3.56
C VAL A 157 16.40 -1.85 3.45
N LEU A 158 17.39 -1.03 3.09
CA LEU A 158 17.25 0.43 3.04
C LEU A 158 17.21 0.92 1.59
N ARG A 159 16.76 2.14 1.38
CA ARG A 159 16.84 2.83 0.08
C ARG A 159 18.30 3.17 -0.29
N SER A 160 19.21 3.26 0.68
CA SER A 160 20.60 3.73 0.54
C SER A 160 21.64 2.65 0.27
N GLY A 161 21.24 1.46 -0.18
CA GLY A 161 22.16 0.34 -0.33
C GLY A 161 22.50 -0.04 -1.78
N ALA A 162 21.91 0.61 -2.78
CA ALA A 162 22.12 0.29 -4.20
C ALA A 162 23.57 0.56 -4.61
N LYS A 163 24.16 -0.35 -5.41
CA LYS A 163 25.56 -0.25 -5.85
C LYS A 163 25.64 -0.30 -7.37
N THR A 164 26.55 0.47 -7.93
CA THR A 164 26.88 0.42 -9.37
C THR A 164 27.13 -1.01 -9.84
N GLY A 165 26.52 -1.39 -10.95
CA GLY A 165 26.61 -2.72 -11.53
C GLY A 165 25.55 -3.71 -11.01
N SER A 166 24.76 -3.34 -10.00
CA SER A 166 23.64 -4.16 -9.55
C SER A 166 22.50 -4.16 -10.57
N VAL A 167 21.76 -5.27 -10.64
CA VAL A 167 20.52 -5.36 -11.39
C VAL A 167 19.38 -4.76 -10.57
N LEU A 168 18.43 -4.13 -11.25
CA LEU A 168 17.17 -3.65 -10.67
C LEU A 168 16.07 -4.63 -11.06
N ALA A 169 15.33 -5.13 -10.09
CA ALA A 169 14.23 -6.06 -10.32
C ALA A 169 12.96 -5.64 -9.60
N VAL A 170 11.81 -6.06 -10.13
CA VAL A 170 10.47 -5.78 -9.59
C VAL A 170 9.71 -7.09 -9.37
N VAL A 171 8.86 -7.10 -8.35
CA VAL A 171 7.80 -8.09 -8.14
C VAL A 171 6.49 -7.36 -7.87
N GLY A 172 5.39 -7.89 -8.35
CA GLY A 172 4.09 -7.22 -8.39
C GLY A 172 3.80 -6.61 -9.76
N GLU A 173 2.73 -5.86 -9.82
CA GLU A 173 2.19 -5.24 -11.05
C GLU A 173 2.51 -3.74 -11.06
N LEU A 174 2.61 -3.15 -12.26
CA LEU A 174 2.91 -1.73 -12.46
C LEU A 174 1.84 -1.06 -13.32
N GLY A 175 1.43 0.15 -12.92
CA GLY A 175 0.49 1.00 -13.65
C GLY A 175 -0.98 0.59 -13.54
N ARG A 176 -1.30 -0.49 -12.80
CA ARG A 176 -2.66 -1.03 -12.70
C ARG A 176 -3.60 -0.09 -11.95
N SER A 177 -3.14 0.43 -10.82
CA SER A 177 -3.93 1.38 -10.02
C SER A 177 -4.18 2.68 -10.80
N ALA A 178 -3.16 3.24 -11.46
CA ALA A 178 -3.31 4.44 -12.27
C ALA A 178 -4.26 4.25 -13.46
N ALA A 179 -4.20 3.10 -14.15
CA ALA A 179 -5.15 2.72 -15.18
C ALA A 179 -6.57 2.64 -14.61
N GLY A 180 -6.73 1.95 -13.48
CA GLY A 180 -8.03 1.84 -12.79
C GLY A 180 -8.61 3.20 -12.40
N TYR A 181 -7.78 4.09 -11.87
CA TYR A 181 -8.16 5.48 -11.57
C TYR A 181 -8.67 6.20 -12.82
N ALA A 182 -7.94 6.13 -13.94
CA ALA A 182 -8.33 6.78 -15.20
C ALA A 182 -9.67 6.26 -15.72
N LEU A 183 -9.92 4.95 -15.62
CA LEU A 183 -11.19 4.33 -16.02
C LEU A 183 -12.34 4.81 -15.14
N TRP A 184 -12.16 4.85 -13.82
CA TRP A 184 -13.15 5.37 -12.88
C TRP A 184 -13.43 6.86 -13.10
N HIS A 185 -12.36 7.67 -13.22
CA HIS A 185 -12.46 9.11 -13.37
C HIS A 185 -13.21 9.53 -14.65
N ASN A 186 -12.98 8.80 -15.73
CA ASN A 186 -13.60 9.07 -17.04
C ASN A 186 -14.94 8.32 -17.24
N GLY A 187 -15.42 7.56 -16.24
CA GLY A 187 -16.66 6.80 -16.34
C GLY A 187 -16.62 5.70 -17.41
N ILE A 188 -15.45 5.12 -17.68
CA ILE A 188 -15.27 4.07 -18.69
C ILE A 188 -15.64 2.73 -18.06
N GLU A 189 -16.67 2.10 -18.59
CA GLU A 189 -17.11 0.76 -18.17
C GLU A 189 -16.24 -0.34 -18.78
N GLY A 190 -16.34 -1.55 -18.20
CA GLY A 190 -15.43 -2.63 -18.52
C GLY A 190 -14.09 -2.52 -17.76
N PHE A 191 -13.15 -3.38 -18.06
CA PHE A 191 -11.83 -3.45 -17.40
C PHE A 191 -11.94 -3.61 -15.87
N GLU A 192 -12.88 -4.41 -15.39
CA GLU A 192 -13.22 -4.57 -13.96
C GLU A 192 -12.01 -4.89 -13.10
N GLU A 193 -11.06 -5.68 -13.64
CA GLU A 193 -9.82 -6.02 -12.93
C GLU A 193 -8.96 -4.78 -12.67
N LEU A 194 -8.75 -3.91 -13.65
CA LEU A 194 -7.98 -2.67 -13.47
C LEU A 194 -8.69 -1.71 -12.51
N ARG A 195 -10.02 -1.57 -12.68
CA ARG A 195 -10.84 -0.72 -11.79
C ARG A 195 -10.74 -1.21 -10.34
N ARG A 196 -10.77 -2.54 -10.13
CA ARG A 196 -10.62 -3.15 -8.80
C ARG A 196 -9.21 -2.92 -8.22
N ARG A 197 -8.14 -2.98 -9.03
CA ARG A 197 -6.77 -2.73 -8.55
C ARG A 197 -6.58 -1.34 -7.95
N HIS A 198 -7.25 -0.33 -8.49
CA HIS A 198 -7.26 1.01 -7.88
C HIS A 198 -7.98 1.03 -6.52
N LEU A 199 -9.09 0.31 -6.39
CA LEU A 199 -9.86 0.28 -5.15
C LEU A 199 -9.16 -0.54 -4.05
N VAL A 200 -8.51 -1.64 -4.43
CA VAL A 200 -7.83 -2.56 -3.52
C VAL A 200 -6.50 -2.99 -4.14
N PRO A 201 -5.38 -2.39 -3.74
CA PRO A 201 -4.06 -2.82 -4.18
C PRO A 201 -3.73 -4.22 -3.65
N GLU A 202 -2.85 -4.93 -4.33
CA GLU A 202 -2.40 -6.27 -3.96
C GLU A 202 -0.87 -6.31 -3.84
N PRO A 203 -0.31 -5.79 -2.74
CA PRO A 203 1.12 -5.88 -2.49
C PRO A 203 1.60 -7.35 -2.50
N PRO A 204 2.81 -7.63 -2.98
CA PRO A 204 3.36 -8.98 -3.04
C PRO A 204 3.87 -9.41 -1.65
N TYR A 205 2.96 -9.76 -0.74
CA TYR A 205 3.28 -10.16 0.64
C TYR A 205 4.25 -11.33 0.72
N GLY A 206 5.26 -11.21 1.58
CA GLY A 206 6.34 -12.17 1.79
C GLY A 206 7.53 -11.98 0.86
N GLU A 207 7.37 -11.24 -0.24
CA GLU A 207 8.43 -11.02 -1.20
C GLU A 207 9.51 -10.05 -0.69
N GLY A 208 9.17 -9.14 0.20
CA GLY A 208 10.15 -8.29 0.89
C GLY A 208 11.11 -9.10 1.75
N VAL A 209 10.57 -10.07 2.50
CA VAL A 209 11.35 -11.03 3.29
C VAL A 209 12.22 -11.91 2.38
N ALA A 210 11.67 -12.40 1.27
CA ALA A 210 12.40 -13.21 0.29
C ALA A 210 13.55 -12.42 -0.34
N ALA A 211 13.31 -11.14 -0.71
CA ALA A 211 14.33 -10.25 -1.24
C ALA A 211 15.45 -9.98 -0.24
N ALA A 212 15.12 -9.70 1.03
CA ALA A 212 16.10 -9.51 2.09
C ALA A 212 16.97 -10.77 2.29
N ALA A 213 16.35 -11.97 2.32
CA ALA A 213 17.05 -13.25 2.41
C ALA A 213 17.96 -13.53 1.20
N ALA A 214 17.58 -13.07 0.00
CA ALA A 214 18.37 -13.17 -1.22
C ALA A 214 19.48 -12.10 -1.33
N GLY A 215 19.61 -11.21 -0.33
CA GLY A 215 20.64 -10.21 -0.29
C GLY A 215 20.32 -8.94 -1.09
N ALA A 216 19.05 -8.54 -1.13
CA ALA A 216 18.66 -7.23 -1.67
C ALA A 216 19.49 -6.14 -1.02
N GLN A 217 20.10 -5.28 -1.84
CA GLN A 217 21.00 -4.21 -1.41
C GLN A 217 20.23 -2.93 -1.09
N ALA A 218 19.21 -2.64 -1.86
CA ALA A 218 18.25 -1.58 -1.62
C ALA A 218 16.87 -2.05 -2.05
N MET A 219 15.82 -1.50 -1.43
CA MET A 219 14.44 -1.84 -1.77
C MET A 219 13.52 -0.66 -1.46
N ILE A 220 12.42 -0.56 -2.19
CA ILE A 220 11.33 0.38 -2.02
C ILE A 220 10.06 -0.25 -2.60
N ASP A 221 8.89 0.13 -2.09
CA ASP A 221 7.62 -0.13 -2.78
C ASP A 221 7.30 0.98 -3.80
N VAL A 222 6.35 0.73 -4.70
CA VAL A 222 5.88 1.69 -5.70
C VAL A 222 4.56 2.28 -5.23
N SER A 223 4.66 3.37 -4.47
CA SER A 223 3.52 4.11 -3.89
C SER A 223 3.17 5.37 -4.69
N ASP A 224 4.15 6.13 -5.12
CA ASP A 224 3.97 7.39 -5.87
C ASP A 224 4.16 7.22 -7.38
N GLY A 225 4.87 6.20 -7.79
CA GLY A 225 5.17 5.85 -9.17
C GLY A 225 6.60 5.38 -9.34
N LEU A 226 6.82 4.42 -10.25
CA LEU A 226 8.11 3.74 -10.42
C LEU A 226 9.30 4.71 -10.53
N VAL A 227 9.17 5.76 -11.34
CA VAL A 227 10.25 6.75 -11.52
C VAL A 227 10.43 7.63 -10.29
N ALA A 228 9.34 8.05 -9.63
CA ALA A 228 9.38 8.86 -8.41
C ALA A 228 10.08 8.10 -7.27
N ASP A 229 9.64 6.86 -7.03
CA ASP A 229 10.15 6.05 -5.93
C ASP A 229 11.61 5.64 -6.17
N LEU A 230 11.97 5.30 -7.40
CA LEU A 230 13.37 5.02 -7.75
C LEU A 230 14.29 6.25 -7.64
N ARG A 231 13.78 7.49 -7.77
CA ARG A 231 14.57 8.69 -7.47
C ARG A 231 14.99 8.74 -6.00
N HIS A 232 14.12 8.29 -5.09
CA HIS A 232 14.51 8.19 -3.67
C HIS A 232 15.65 7.20 -3.46
N VAL A 233 15.62 6.05 -4.13
CA VAL A 233 16.72 5.07 -4.09
C VAL A 233 17.99 5.65 -4.71
N ALA A 234 17.88 6.29 -5.87
CA ALA A 234 19.02 6.91 -6.56
C ALA A 234 19.70 7.98 -5.69
N VAL A 235 18.91 8.88 -5.08
CA VAL A 235 19.41 9.93 -4.19
C VAL A 235 20.02 9.34 -2.93
N ALA A 236 19.33 8.43 -2.25
CA ALA A 236 19.80 7.83 -1.00
C ALA A 236 21.07 6.99 -1.18
N SER A 237 21.27 6.41 -2.36
CA SER A 237 22.43 5.57 -2.69
C SER A 237 23.53 6.31 -3.43
N GLY A 238 23.29 7.53 -3.95
CA GLY A 238 24.25 8.31 -4.73
C GLY A 238 24.58 7.69 -6.09
N VAL A 239 23.59 7.09 -6.80
CA VAL A 239 23.77 6.33 -8.04
C VAL A 239 22.78 6.76 -9.11
N GLY A 240 23.09 6.44 -10.39
CA GLY A 240 22.12 6.46 -11.47
C GLY A 240 21.33 5.15 -11.54
N ILE A 241 20.10 5.21 -12.02
CA ILE A 241 19.26 4.03 -12.31
C ILE A 241 18.81 4.13 -13.77
N ASP A 242 18.91 3.03 -14.52
CA ASP A 242 18.49 2.95 -15.92
C ASP A 242 17.49 1.81 -16.08
N LEU A 243 16.23 2.17 -16.36
CA LEU A 243 15.14 1.27 -16.64
C LEU A 243 15.19 0.82 -18.10
N SER A 244 14.78 -0.40 -18.38
CA SER A 244 14.64 -0.92 -19.74
C SER A 244 13.16 -0.93 -20.15
N ALA A 245 12.79 -0.13 -21.15
CA ALA A 245 11.43 -0.15 -21.71
C ALA A 245 11.09 -1.55 -22.29
N LEU A 246 12.05 -2.24 -22.87
CA LEU A 246 11.84 -3.62 -23.36
C LEU A 246 11.48 -4.58 -22.21
N ALA A 247 12.11 -4.44 -21.04
CA ALA A 247 11.81 -5.29 -19.90
C ALA A 247 10.43 -4.97 -19.25
N LEU A 248 9.94 -3.75 -19.44
CA LEU A 248 8.63 -3.27 -18.99
C LEU A 248 7.53 -3.41 -20.06
N ALA A 249 7.86 -3.93 -21.26
CA ALA A 249 6.91 -4.01 -22.38
C ALA A 249 5.66 -4.83 -22.07
N ALA A 250 5.77 -5.87 -21.24
CA ALA A 250 4.62 -6.69 -20.84
C ALA A 250 3.63 -5.90 -19.94
N ASP A 251 4.12 -5.02 -19.06
CA ASP A 251 3.27 -4.15 -18.25
C ASP A 251 2.54 -3.14 -19.15
N HIS A 252 3.26 -2.53 -20.08
CA HIS A 252 2.70 -1.60 -21.06
C HIS A 252 1.63 -2.27 -21.94
N GLU A 253 1.91 -3.45 -22.50
CA GLU A 253 0.99 -4.19 -23.36
C GLU A 253 -0.30 -4.58 -22.61
N ALA A 254 -0.17 -4.98 -21.34
CA ALA A 254 -1.32 -5.33 -20.49
C ALA A 254 -2.27 -4.15 -20.26
N LEU A 255 -1.79 -2.91 -20.37
CA LEU A 255 -2.57 -1.68 -20.17
C LEU A 255 -3.03 -1.04 -21.50
N ALA A 256 -2.51 -1.49 -22.64
CA ALA A 256 -2.72 -0.82 -23.94
C ALA A 256 -4.19 -0.65 -24.33
N ALA A 257 -5.03 -1.66 -24.08
CA ALA A 257 -6.46 -1.57 -24.38
C ALA A 257 -7.19 -0.53 -23.50
N ALA A 258 -6.86 -0.47 -22.22
CA ALA A 258 -7.42 0.53 -21.29
C ALA A 258 -6.91 1.94 -21.63
N ALA A 259 -5.64 2.06 -22.01
CA ALA A 259 -5.05 3.32 -22.43
C ALA A 259 -5.72 3.87 -23.69
N ALA A 260 -5.95 3.01 -24.69
CA ALA A 260 -6.70 3.38 -25.89
C ALA A 260 -8.14 3.83 -25.57
N ALA A 261 -8.82 3.17 -24.63
CA ALA A 261 -10.17 3.55 -24.21
C ALA A 261 -10.20 4.89 -23.44
N ALA A 262 -9.13 5.21 -22.71
CA ALA A 262 -9.00 6.44 -21.93
C ALA A 262 -8.33 7.60 -22.69
N ASP A 263 -7.97 7.42 -23.96
CA ASP A 263 -7.16 8.36 -24.76
C ASP A 263 -5.87 8.78 -24.03
N ALA A 264 -5.15 7.79 -23.48
CA ALA A 264 -3.97 7.97 -22.66
C ALA A 264 -2.78 7.16 -23.20
N ASP A 265 -1.58 7.48 -22.70
CA ASP A 265 -0.37 6.70 -22.96
C ASP A 265 -0.11 5.75 -21.76
N ALA A 266 -0.10 4.44 -22.03
CA ALA A 266 0.14 3.44 -21.01
C ALA A 266 1.51 3.58 -20.31
N TRP A 267 2.52 4.17 -20.97
CA TRP A 267 3.82 4.45 -20.35
C TRP A 267 3.72 5.44 -19.19
N LEU A 268 2.78 6.40 -19.24
CA LEU A 268 2.54 7.31 -18.11
C LEU A 268 2.06 6.56 -16.87
N TRP A 269 1.28 5.49 -17.06
CA TRP A 269 0.82 4.65 -15.95
C TRP A 269 1.91 3.72 -15.44
N VAL A 270 2.65 3.04 -16.34
CA VAL A 270 3.73 2.10 -15.95
C VAL A 270 4.87 2.81 -15.21
N LEU A 271 5.26 4.00 -15.67
CA LEU A 271 6.43 4.71 -15.15
C LEU A 271 6.10 5.72 -14.05
N GLY A 272 4.92 6.32 -14.11
CA GLY A 272 4.51 7.38 -13.16
C GLY A 272 3.26 7.06 -12.35
N GLY A 273 2.60 5.92 -12.60
CA GLY A 273 1.43 5.51 -11.81
C GLY A 273 1.80 5.04 -10.42
N GLY A 274 1.12 5.57 -9.42
CA GLY A 274 1.27 5.16 -8.02
C GLY A 274 0.20 4.18 -7.55
N GLU A 275 0.25 3.85 -6.26
CA GLU A 275 -0.68 3.00 -5.52
C GLU A 275 -0.74 1.52 -5.99
N ASP A 276 0.26 1.03 -6.71
CA ASP A 276 0.38 -0.40 -7.08
C ASP A 276 1.00 -1.22 -5.94
N HIS A 277 1.90 -0.60 -5.14
CA HIS A 277 2.64 -1.21 -4.05
C HIS A 277 3.42 -2.47 -4.46
N ALA A 278 3.89 -2.51 -5.71
CA ALA A 278 4.90 -3.46 -6.16
C ALA A 278 6.21 -3.20 -5.41
N LEU A 279 7.05 -4.22 -5.23
CA LEU A 279 8.37 -4.04 -4.63
C LEU A 279 9.45 -3.95 -5.72
N VAL A 280 10.33 -2.97 -5.59
CA VAL A 280 11.50 -2.82 -6.47
C VAL A 280 12.76 -2.91 -5.62
N ALA A 281 13.71 -3.77 -6.04
CA ALA A 281 14.94 -3.97 -5.29
C ALA A 281 16.17 -4.09 -6.20
N CYS A 282 17.34 -3.75 -5.62
CA CYS A 282 18.65 -3.89 -6.25
C CYS A 282 19.36 -5.12 -5.73
N PHE A 283 19.93 -5.94 -6.66
CA PHE A 283 20.66 -7.16 -6.33
C PHE A 283 22.02 -7.17 -7.01
N ALA A 284 23.04 -7.75 -6.34
CA ALA A 284 24.39 -7.89 -6.90
C ALA A 284 24.47 -8.94 -8.02
N GLY A 285 23.47 -9.82 -8.14
CA GLY A 285 23.48 -10.96 -9.06
C GLY A 285 22.10 -11.57 -9.25
N ALA A 286 21.93 -12.82 -8.84
CA ALA A 286 20.66 -13.53 -9.00
C ALA A 286 19.53 -12.85 -8.20
N VAL A 287 18.34 -12.82 -8.80
CA VAL A 287 17.11 -12.32 -8.17
C VAL A 287 16.25 -13.50 -7.69
N PRO A 288 15.39 -13.34 -6.68
CA PRO A 288 14.48 -14.39 -6.25
C PRO A 288 13.52 -14.83 -7.37
N ALA A 289 12.96 -16.02 -7.23
CA ALA A 289 11.91 -16.49 -8.14
C ALA A 289 10.70 -15.56 -8.09
N GLY A 290 10.07 -15.31 -9.23
CA GLY A 290 8.95 -14.37 -9.33
C GLY A 290 9.36 -12.90 -9.58
N TRP A 291 10.60 -12.53 -9.25
CA TRP A 291 11.13 -11.21 -9.56
C TRP A 291 11.61 -11.15 -11.01
N ARG A 292 11.37 -10.03 -11.68
CA ARG A 292 11.82 -9.79 -13.06
C ARG A 292 12.76 -8.58 -13.11
N ILE A 293 13.86 -8.74 -13.84
CA ILE A 293 14.84 -7.66 -14.01
C ILE A 293 14.25 -6.60 -14.94
N ILE A 294 14.23 -5.35 -14.50
CA ILE A 294 13.66 -4.22 -15.23
C ILE A 294 14.69 -3.11 -15.51
N GLY A 295 15.93 -3.26 -15.06
CA GLY A 295 16.95 -2.25 -15.25
C GLY A 295 18.25 -2.57 -14.52
N ARG A 296 19.06 -1.54 -14.35
CA ARG A 296 20.38 -1.63 -13.72
C ARG A 296 20.76 -0.35 -12.99
N VAL A 297 21.68 -0.49 -12.06
CA VAL A 297 22.28 0.62 -11.32
C VAL A 297 23.58 1.08 -12.03
N LEU A 298 23.69 2.38 -12.30
CA LEU A 298 24.79 3.00 -13.00
C LEU A 298 25.66 3.83 -12.05
N ASP A 299 26.92 3.99 -12.43
CA ASP A 299 27.76 5.05 -11.87
C ASP A 299 27.31 6.42 -12.38
N GLY A 300 27.45 7.45 -11.57
CA GLY A 300 27.13 8.82 -11.96
C GLY A 300 26.12 9.52 -11.03
N PRO A 301 25.57 10.66 -11.45
CA PRO A 301 24.66 11.44 -10.63
C PRO A 301 23.36 10.73 -10.34
N ALA A 302 22.76 11.04 -9.19
CA ALA A 302 21.48 10.51 -8.76
C ALA A 302 20.36 10.92 -9.74
N ARG A 303 19.92 9.99 -10.58
CA ARG A 303 18.87 10.19 -11.57
C ARG A 303 18.25 8.85 -11.99
N VAL A 304 17.07 8.92 -12.57
CA VAL A 304 16.40 7.75 -13.19
C VAL A 304 16.27 7.99 -14.68
N LEU A 305 16.75 7.03 -15.45
CA LEU A 305 16.72 7.00 -16.92
C LEU A 305 15.80 5.88 -17.40
N VAL A 306 15.31 6.01 -18.62
CA VAL A 306 14.64 4.94 -19.36
C VAL A 306 15.38 4.79 -20.70
N ASP A 307 16.01 3.62 -20.94
CA ASP A 307 16.87 3.34 -22.10
C ASP A 307 17.95 4.42 -22.32
N GLY A 308 18.55 4.90 -21.23
CA GLY A 308 19.63 5.90 -21.24
C GLY A 308 19.19 7.36 -21.32
N GLU A 309 17.89 7.65 -21.48
CA GLU A 309 17.35 9.00 -21.58
C GLU A 309 16.55 9.39 -20.33
N GLU A 310 16.58 10.67 -19.94
CA GLU A 310 15.78 11.16 -18.82
C GLU A 310 14.28 11.07 -19.18
N TRP A 311 13.51 10.46 -18.26
CA TRP A 311 12.06 10.43 -18.39
C TRP A 311 11.47 11.84 -18.24
N ARG A 312 10.74 12.29 -19.27
CA ARG A 312 10.12 13.63 -19.33
C ARG A 312 8.60 13.62 -19.15
N GLY A 313 8.01 12.43 -19.00
CA GLY A 313 6.59 12.26 -18.67
C GLY A 313 6.28 12.55 -17.21
N TYR A 314 5.03 12.35 -16.83
CA TYR A 314 4.62 12.36 -15.43
C TYR A 314 5.44 11.32 -14.66
N ALA A 315 6.10 11.76 -13.60
CA ALA A 315 7.06 10.91 -12.89
C ALA A 315 6.48 10.28 -11.63
N GLY A 316 5.36 10.77 -11.12
CA GLY A 316 4.71 10.27 -9.92
C GLY A 316 3.93 11.34 -9.17
N TRP A 317 3.23 10.92 -8.12
CA TRP A 317 2.42 11.78 -7.27
C TRP A 317 3.30 12.62 -6.33
N GLU A 318 2.85 13.82 -6.02
CA GLU A 318 3.43 14.69 -4.98
C GLU A 318 2.30 15.40 -4.26
N SER A 319 2.17 15.17 -2.95
CA SER A 319 1.00 15.61 -2.15
C SER A 319 0.78 17.11 -2.11
N PHE A 320 1.82 17.93 -2.29
CA PHE A 320 1.77 19.38 -2.23
C PHE A 320 2.20 20.08 -3.53
N ALA A 321 2.42 19.32 -4.63
CA ALA A 321 2.65 19.91 -5.94
C ALA A 321 1.39 20.67 -6.40
N ARG A 322 1.61 21.86 -7.00
CA ARG A 322 0.56 22.73 -7.54
C ARG A 322 0.30 22.44 -8.99
#